data_f626a0ed91feb858aac847efe329640a
#
_entry.id   f626a0ed91feb858aac847efe329640a
#
_cell.length_a   1.000
_cell.length_b   1.000
_cell.length_c   1.000
_cell.angle_alpha   90.00
_cell.angle_beta   90.00
_cell.angle_gamma   90.00
#
_symmetry.space_group_name_H-M   'P 1'
#
loop_
_entity.id
_entity.type
_entity.pdbx_description
1 polymer ?
#
loop_
_entity_poly.entity_id
_entity_poly.type
_entity_poly.pdbx_seq_one_letter_code
_entity_poly.pdbx_strand_id
1 'polypeptide(L)'
;MKESQPSGVRITRRSLLCGALTTAAVAISSKVSAQEMQKYLPPRVQPKPKGPLVFLDYDKEEIDLAYDQAPWVPNAREISKRNAEKSATAIARLGEPRRIAYGSAEIEKVEIYTTKKTNAPINIFLHGGAWRSGNARGVAYMSETFVDAGSHFISVDFNNAPEVDGNLMVMADQVRRAIAWVYKNAMSFGGDPNRLYVSGNSSGAHLAAVALTTDWKKDFALPADILKAGLCCSGMYDLHPVSLSASAGYVKFTPEMIEKLSPQRHLDKLLVPIIVAHGALETPKFQRQNREFAAAVKQAGKPVTFLVGQGYNHFEMFETMGNPYGLLGRAVLEQMKLNVACTAPS
;
A
#
# COMPACT_ATOMS: atom_id res chain seq x y z
N MET A 1 -4.86 41.09 64.32
CA MET A 1 -6.08 40.76 63.60
C MET A 1 -6.25 41.73 62.44
N LYS A 2 -5.92 41.32 61.25
CA LYS A 2 -6.34 41.93 59.98
C LYS A 2 -6.29 40.77 58.90
N GLU A 3 -7.47 40.40 58.49
CA GLU A 3 -7.69 39.42 57.45
C GLU A 3 -7.20 39.97 56.11
N SER A 4 -6.46 39.17 55.36
CA SER A 4 -6.10 39.42 53.96
C SER A 4 -6.99 38.58 53.03
N GLN A 5 -7.79 39.25 52.22
CA GLN A 5 -8.62 38.65 51.17
C GLN A 5 -7.76 38.19 49.98
N PRO A 6 -8.13 37.11 49.27
CA PRO A 6 -7.41 36.66 48.09
C PRO A 6 -7.80 37.45 46.83
N SER A 7 -6.81 37.78 46.03
CA SER A 7 -6.88 38.48 44.76
C SER A 7 -7.67 37.68 43.70
N GLY A 8 -8.75 38.28 43.21
CA GLY A 8 -9.54 37.70 42.10
C GLY A 8 -8.80 37.75 40.75
N VAL A 9 -8.72 36.64 40.11
CA VAL A 9 -8.26 36.50 38.72
C VAL A 9 -9.34 37.04 37.78
N ARG A 10 -9.04 38.14 37.10
CA ARG A 10 -9.90 38.67 36.00
C ARG A 10 -9.81 37.75 34.79
N ILE A 11 -10.86 36.99 34.53
CA ILE A 11 -11.04 36.25 33.28
C ILE A 11 -11.54 37.23 32.21
N THR A 12 -10.72 37.50 31.21
CA THR A 12 -11.06 38.34 30.08
C THR A 12 -12.02 37.60 29.12
N ARG A 13 -12.99 38.33 28.56
CA ARG A 13 -14.07 37.84 27.68
C ARG A 13 -13.62 37.19 26.35
N ARG A 14 -12.33 36.92 26.14
CA ARG A 14 -11.80 36.27 24.95
C ARG A 14 -11.63 34.75 25.05
N SER A 15 -11.82 34.17 26.25
CA SER A 15 -11.62 32.71 26.48
C SER A 15 -12.93 31.89 26.40
N LEU A 16 -14.04 32.47 26.02
CA LEU A 16 -15.37 31.81 26.03
C LEU A 16 -16.00 31.62 24.66
N LEU A 17 -15.21 31.62 23.59
CA LEU A 17 -15.72 31.36 22.23
C LEU A 17 -15.22 30.06 21.55
N CYS A 18 -14.62 29.16 22.34
CA CYS A 18 -14.22 27.81 21.91
C CYS A 18 -15.02 26.67 22.56
N GLY A 19 -16.26 26.91 22.95
CA GLY A 19 -16.99 25.90 23.71
C GLY A 19 -18.50 25.93 23.53
N ALA A 20 -19.01 25.98 22.28
CA ALA A 20 -20.43 25.69 22.01
C ALA A 20 -20.65 25.51 20.51
N LEU A 21 -20.00 24.53 19.90
CA LEU A 21 -20.54 23.84 18.74
C LEU A 21 -21.26 22.61 19.27
N THR A 22 -22.47 22.83 19.74
CA THR A 22 -23.42 21.78 20.02
C THR A 22 -23.67 20.99 18.73
N THR A 23 -23.27 19.76 18.80
CA THR A 23 -23.59 18.65 17.93
C THR A 23 -25.09 18.62 17.61
N ALA A 24 -25.49 19.26 16.50
CA ALA A 24 -26.63 18.82 15.74
C ALA A 24 -26.16 17.63 14.91
N ALA A 25 -26.00 16.48 15.53
CA ALA A 25 -25.99 15.20 14.83
C ALA A 25 -27.36 15.06 14.19
N VAL A 26 -27.49 15.51 12.94
CA VAL A 26 -28.58 15.10 12.08
C VAL A 26 -28.37 13.60 11.88
N ALA A 27 -29.07 12.81 12.68
CA ALA A 27 -29.24 11.39 12.46
C ALA A 27 -30.05 11.24 11.16
N ILE A 28 -29.38 11.31 10.00
CA ILE A 28 -29.90 10.74 8.77
C ILE A 28 -29.80 9.24 8.97
N SER A 29 -30.75 8.68 9.70
CA SER A 29 -31.03 7.26 9.71
C SER A 29 -31.63 6.90 8.35
N SER A 30 -30.79 6.84 7.31
CA SER A 30 -31.14 6.07 6.14
C SER A 30 -31.21 4.62 6.62
N LYS A 31 -32.43 4.09 6.74
CA LYS A 31 -32.66 2.66 6.90
C LYS A 31 -32.17 1.99 5.63
N VAL A 32 -30.86 1.76 5.53
CA VAL A 32 -30.28 0.89 4.51
C VAL A 32 -30.95 -0.47 4.72
N SER A 33 -31.67 -0.95 3.73
CA SER A 33 -32.34 -2.23 3.83
C SER A 33 -31.33 -3.35 4.04
N ALA A 34 -31.72 -4.43 4.71
CA ALA A 34 -30.85 -5.60 4.86
C ALA A 34 -30.35 -6.13 3.49
N GLN A 35 -31.14 -5.95 2.43
CA GLN A 35 -30.78 -6.28 1.05
C GLN A 35 -29.71 -5.36 0.48
N GLU A 36 -29.70 -4.06 0.81
CA GLU A 36 -28.63 -3.14 0.39
C GLU A 36 -27.34 -3.40 1.17
N MET A 37 -27.42 -3.70 2.46
CA MET A 37 -26.24 -4.12 3.24
C MET A 37 -25.64 -5.43 2.74
N GLN A 38 -26.46 -6.36 2.24
CA GLN A 38 -25.99 -7.64 1.69
C GLN A 38 -25.10 -7.45 0.45
N LYS A 39 -25.24 -6.36 -0.31
CA LYS A 39 -24.38 -6.04 -1.47
C LYS A 39 -22.93 -5.75 -1.09
N TYR A 40 -22.69 -5.31 0.14
CA TYR A 40 -21.37 -4.93 0.64
C TYR A 40 -20.75 -5.98 1.56
N LEU A 41 -21.48 -7.07 1.82
CA LEU A 41 -20.93 -8.17 2.60
C LEU A 41 -20.22 -9.18 1.69
N PRO A 42 -19.16 -9.82 2.20
CA PRO A 42 -18.50 -10.90 1.49
C PRO A 42 -19.50 -11.98 1.05
N PRO A 43 -19.29 -12.63 -0.09
CA PRO A 43 -20.14 -13.74 -0.53
C PRO A 43 -20.25 -14.79 0.57
N ARG A 44 -21.47 -15.23 0.89
CA ARG A 44 -21.65 -16.40 1.75
C ARG A 44 -21.26 -17.63 0.95
N VAL A 45 -20.13 -18.23 1.31
CA VAL A 45 -19.74 -19.53 0.78
C VAL A 45 -20.77 -20.56 1.25
N GLN A 46 -21.56 -21.13 0.35
CA GLN A 46 -22.48 -22.22 0.68
C GLN A 46 -21.64 -23.48 0.98
N PRO A 47 -21.97 -24.22 2.06
CA PRO A 47 -21.34 -25.50 2.31
C PRO A 47 -21.59 -26.45 1.13
N LYS A 48 -20.54 -26.99 0.56
CA LYS A 48 -20.61 -28.02 -0.48
C LYS A 48 -19.69 -29.17 -0.11
N PRO A 49 -19.90 -30.39 -0.64
CA PRO A 49 -18.91 -31.44 -0.54
C PRO A 49 -17.58 -30.98 -1.12
N LYS A 50 -16.51 -31.15 -0.34
CA LYS A 50 -15.14 -30.79 -0.77
C LYS A 50 -14.57 -31.82 -1.70
N GLY A 51 -13.83 -31.34 -2.72
CA GLY A 51 -12.94 -32.14 -3.51
C GLY A 51 -11.68 -32.58 -2.74
N PRO A 52 -10.72 -33.23 -3.41
CA PRO A 52 -9.41 -33.49 -2.81
C PRO A 52 -8.75 -32.20 -2.34
N LEU A 53 -8.24 -32.20 -1.11
CA LEU A 53 -7.58 -31.04 -0.52
C LEU A 53 -6.23 -30.81 -1.21
N VAL A 54 -5.97 -29.56 -1.63
CA VAL A 54 -4.72 -29.15 -2.28
C VAL A 54 -3.84 -28.30 -1.36
N PHE A 55 -4.45 -27.60 -0.39
CA PHE A 55 -3.71 -26.80 0.58
C PHE A 55 -4.51 -26.65 1.88
N LEU A 56 -3.98 -27.17 2.99
CA LEU A 56 -4.65 -27.19 4.29
C LEU A 56 -6.05 -27.81 4.16
N ASP A 57 -7.08 -27.04 4.49
CA ASP A 57 -8.49 -27.40 4.39
C ASP A 57 -9.18 -26.95 3.09
N TYR A 58 -8.41 -26.49 2.08
CA TYR A 58 -8.92 -25.99 0.80
C TYR A 58 -8.81 -27.06 -0.29
N ASP A 59 -9.90 -27.28 -1.02
CA ASP A 59 -9.86 -27.93 -2.31
C ASP A 59 -9.47 -26.94 -3.43
N LYS A 60 -9.38 -27.43 -4.68
CA LYS A 60 -8.95 -26.61 -5.81
C LYS A 60 -9.87 -25.40 -6.06
N GLU A 61 -11.17 -25.60 -6.03
CA GLU A 61 -12.12 -24.51 -6.27
C GLU A 61 -12.08 -23.47 -5.15
N GLU A 62 -12.00 -23.93 -3.90
CA GLU A 62 -11.90 -23.05 -2.74
C GLU A 62 -10.63 -22.19 -2.77
N ILE A 63 -9.46 -22.75 -3.18
CA ILE A 63 -8.23 -21.96 -3.24
C ILE A 63 -8.24 -20.98 -4.40
N ASP A 64 -8.89 -21.31 -5.52
CA ASP A 64 -9.09 -20.39 -6.63
C ASP A 64 -9.90 -19.17 -6.19
N LEU A 65 -11.05 -19.40 -5.56
CA LEU A 65 -11.91 -18.34 -5.03
C LEU A 65 -11.24 -17.53 -3.91
N ALA A 66 -10.39 -18.16 -3.11
CA ALA A 66 -9.72 -17.52 -2.00
C ALA A 66 -8.64 -16.51 -2.44
N TYR A 67 -8.16 -16.60 -3.69
CA TYR A 67 -7.27 -15.62 -4.32
C TYR A 67 -7.98 -14.73 -5.35
N ASP A 68 -9.27 -14.90 -5.60
CA ASP A 68 -10.07 -14.01 -6.45
C ASP A 68 -10.79 -12.96 -5.61
N GLN A 69 -10.37 -11.72 -5.72
CA GLN A 69 -11.00 -10.60 -5.02
C GLN A 69 -12.29 -10.10 -5.71
N ALA A 70 -12.52 -10.43 -6.99
CA ALA A 70 -13.62 -9.86 -7.74
C ALA A 70 -15.00 -10.09 -7.09
N PRO A 71 -15.35 -11.29 -6.59
CA PRO A 71 -16.63 -11.50 -5.91
C PRO A 71 -16.77 -10.76 -4.57
N TRP A 72 -15.64 -10.32 -4.00
CA TRP A 72 -15.57 -9.65 -2.69
C TRP A 72 -15.58 -8.12 -2.81
N VAL A 73 -15.54 -7.59 -4.03
CA VAL A 73 -15.50 -6.16 -4.31
C VAL A 73 -16.66 -5.78 -5.26
N PRO A 74 -17.90 -5.78 -4.78
CA PRO A 74 -19.08 -5.51 -5.64
C PRO A 74 -19.05 -4.11 -6.26
N ASN A 75 -18.32 -3.17 -5.66
CA ASN A 75 -18.14 -1.78 -6.10
C ASN A 75 -16.82 -1.53 -6.83
N ALA A 76 -16.16 -2.58 -7.37
CA ALA A 76 -14.86 -2.46 -8.03
C ALA A 76 -14.85 -1.46 -9.19
N ARG A 77 -15.94 -1.43 -9.97
CA ARG A 77 -16.08 -0.54 -11.13
C ARG A 77 -16.15 0.93 -10.70
N GLU A 78 -16.92 1.22 -9.67
CA GLU A 78 -17.07 2.56 -9.08
C GLU A 78 -15.75 3.05 -8.48
N ILE A 79 -15.03 2.19 -7.78
CA ILE A 79 -13.72 2.51 -7.22
C ILE A 79 -12.71 2.80 -8.35
N SER A 80 -12.67 1.95 -9.38
CA SER A 80 -11.76 2.13 -10.51
C SER A 80 -12.03 3.45 -11.25
N LYS A 81 -13.32 3.77 -11.49
CA LYS A 81 -13.73 5.05 -12.10
C LYS A 81 -13.29 6.23 -11.24
N ARG A 82 -13.60 6.19 -9.95
CA ARG A 82 -13.24 7.26 -9.00
C ARG A 82 -11.73 7.46 -8.92
N ASN A 83 -10.94 6.40 -8.92
CA ASN A 83 -9.47 6.50 -8.88
C ASN A 83 -8.89 7.04 -10.18
N ALA A 84 -9.49 6.72 -11.34
CA ALA A 84 -9.10 7.33 -12.61
C ALA A 84 -9.39 8.84 -12.63
N GLU A 85 -10.57 9.26 -12.16
CA GLU A 85 -10.94 10.68 -12.05
C GLU A 85 -10.02 11.44 -11.08
N LYS A 86 -9.74 10.86 -9.91
CA LYS A 86 -8.79 11.42 -8.94
C LYS A 86 -7.38 11.51 -9.52
N SER A 87 -6.93 10.50 -10.29
CA SER A 87 -5.62 10.53 -10.95
C SER A 87 -5.53 11.67 -11.98
N ALA A 88 -6.57 11.86 -12.78
CA ALA A 88 -6.64 12.99 -13.72
C ALA A 88 -6.60 14.35 -12.98
N THR A 89 -7.33 14.46 -11.86
CA THR A 89 -7.34 15.67 -11.03
C THR A 89 -5.96 15.95 -10.42
N ALA A 90 -5.30 14.92 -9.87
CA ALA A 90 -3.97 15.05 -9.29
C ALA A 90 -2.94 15.52 -10.34
N ILE A 91 -2.99 14.96 -11.55
CA ILE A 91 -2.11 15.35 -12.65
C ILE A 91 -2.42 16.80 -13.09
N ALA A 92 -3.69 17.18 -13.21
CA ALA A 92 -4.07 18.55 -13.55
C ALA A 92 -3.56 19.57 -12.52
N ARG A 93 -3.55 19.23 -11.23
CA ARG A 93 -3.08 20.09 -10.14
C ARG A 93 -1.56 20.13 -10.01
N LEU A 94 -0.90 18.98 -10.06
CA LEU A 94 0.55 18.87 -9.83
C LEU A 94 1.38 19.10 -11.11
N GLY A 95 0.77 19.01 -12.28
CA GLY A 95 1.42 18.95 -13.58
C GLY A 95 1.75 17.51 -13.99
N GLU A 96 2.12 17.33 -15.26
CA GLU A 96 2.57 16.04 -15.77
C GLU A 96 3.82 15.56 -15.03
N PRO A 97 3.87 14.28 -14.60
CA PRO A 97 5.04 13.74 -13.95
C PRO A 97 6.24 13.67 -14.92
N ARG A 98 7.42 13.75 -14.37
CA ARG A 98 8.63 13.43 -15.14
C ARG A 98 8.66 11.91 -15.38
N ARG A 99 8.56 11.51 -16.64
CA ARG A 99 8.63 10.11 -17.03
C ARG A 99 10.03 9.78 -17.52
N ILE A 100 10.77 8.96 -16.76
CA ILE A 100 12.20 8.71 -16.99
C ILE A 100 12.44 7.20 -17.02
N ALA A 101 13.27 6.74 -17.98
CA ALA A 101 13.68 5.36 -18.08
C ALA A 101 14.66 4.99 -16.96
N TYR A 102 14.43 3.85 -16.30
CA TYR A 102 15.37 3.25 -15.36
C TYR A 102 16.10 2.04 -15.94
N GLY A 103 15.70 1.60 -17.12
CA GLY A 103 16.28 0.48 -17.84
C GLY A 103 16.08 0.61 -19.35
N SER A 104 16.41 -0.44 -20.11
CA SER A 104 16.42 -0.42 -21.57
C SER A 104 15.08 -0.83 -22.22
N ALA A 105 14.22 -1.54 -21.49
CA ALA A 105 12.93 -1.94 -22.02
C ALA A 105 11.96 -0.75 -22.05
N GLU A 106 11.07 -0.71 -23.05
CA GLU A 106 10.10 0.39 -23.24
C GLU A 106 9.25 0.66 -22.00
N ILE A 107 8.88 -0.41 -21.27
CA ILE A 107 8.07 -0.32 -20.05
C ILE A 107 8.88 0.19 -18.85
N GLU A 108 10.21 0.05 -18.84
CA GLU A 108 11.07 0.34 -17.69
C GLU A 108 11.19 1.85 -17.43
N LYS A 109 10.11 2.45 -16.97
CA LYS A 109 9.99 3.88 -16.67
C LYS A 109 9.44 4.12 -15.26
N VAL A 110 9.84 5.24 -14.69
CA VAL A 110 9.25 5.79 -13.47
C VAL A 110 8.50 7.08 -13.79
N GLU A 111 7.39 7.32 -13.12
CA GLU A 111 6.71 8.62 -13.08
C GLU A 111 7.04 9.30 -11.76
N ILE A 112 7.64 10.49 -11.83
CA ILE A 112 8.12 11.25 -10.66
C ILE A 112 7.26 12.50 -10.49
N TYR A 113 6.52 12.55 -9.38
CA TYR A 113 5.79 13.72 -8.89
C TYR A 113 6.64 14.41 -7.83
N THR A 114 7.08 15.64 -8.09
CA THR A 114 8.07 16.33 -7.25
C THR A 114 7.43 17.33 -6.31
N THR A 115 7.89 17.35 -5.05
CA THR A 115 7.65 18.47 -4.13
C THR A 115 8.65 19.59 -4.39
N LYS A 116 8.32 20.80 -3.90
CA LYS A 116 9.24 21.97 -3.95
C LYS A 116 10.32 21.94 -2.87
N LYS A 117 10.26 20.99 -1.92
CA LYS A 117 11.27 20.85 -0.87
C LYS A 117 12.55 20.23 -1.44
N THR A 118 13.69 20.76 -1.03
CA THR A 118 15.00 20.18 -1.32
C THR A 118 15.31 19.07 -0.32
N ASN A 119 16.15 18.11 -0.72
CA ASN A 119 16.47 16.91 0.08
C ASN A 119 15.23 16.23 0.63
N ALA A 120 14.20 16.12 -0.23
CA ALA A 120 12.91 15.58 0.14
C ALA A 120 12.98 14.04 0.28
N PRO A 121 12.25 13.44 1.21
CA PRO A 121 12.06 11.99 1.21
C PRO A 121 11.34 11.54 -0.06
N ILE A 122 11.47 10.26 -0.38
CA ILE A 122 10.92 9.67 -1.59
C ILE A 122 10.08 8.46 -1.20
N ASN A 123 8.80 8.44 -1.57
CA ASN A 123 7.99 7.24 -1.56
C ASN A 123 7.95 6.62 -2.95
N ILE A 124 8.41 5.38 -3.08
CA ILE A 124 8.37 4.58 -4.31
C ILE A 124 7.17 3.65 -4.20
N PHE A 125 6.21 3.78 -5.13
CA PHE A 125 4.99 3.00 -5.12
C PHE A 125 4.96 1.95 -6.23
N LEU A 126 4.61 0.73 -5.86
CA LEU A 126 4.47 -0.43 -6.74
C LEU A 126 2.98 -0.80 -6.84
N HIS A 127 2.43 -0.66 -8.05
CA HIS A 127 1.01 -0.93 -8.28
C HIS A 127 0.65 -2.42 -8.19
N GLY A 128 -0.58 -2.68 -7.79
CA GLY A 128 -1.17 -4.01 -7.84
C GLY A 128 -1.65 -4.38 -9.24
N GLY A 129 -2.55 -5.38 -9.31
CA GLY A 129 -3.14 -5.85 -10.57
C GLY A 129 -2.89 -7.34 -10.81
N ALA A 130 -2.70 -8.11 -9.74
CA ALA A 130 -2.49 -9.57 -9.80
C ALA A 130 -1.33 -9.97 -10.72
N TRP A 131 -0.27 -9.16 -10.82
CA TRP A 131 0.86 -9.31 -11.75
C TRP A 131 0.49 -9.31 -13.24
N ARG A 132 -0.76 -9.06 -13.61
CA ARG A 132 -1.24 -9.15 -15.02
C ARG A 132 -1.84 -7.85 -15.55
N SER A 133 -1.88 -6.81 -14.75
CA SER A 133 -2.41 -5.50 -15.13
C SER A 133 -1.89 -4.39 -14.21
N GLY A 134 -2.22 -3.15 -14.54
CA GLY A 134 -1.80 -1.97 -13.79
C GLY A 134 -0.68 -1.22 -14.48
N ASN A 135 -0.47 0.02 -14.07
CA ASN A 135 0.62 0.88 -14.53
C ASN A 135 0.85 2.02 -13.54
N ALA A 136 1.97 2.72 -13.69
CA ALA A 136 2.37 3.85 -12.85
C ALA A 136 1.34 4.97 -12.84
N ARG A 137 0.74 5.29 -14.00
CA ARG A 137 -0.21 6.39 -14.13
C ARG A 137 -1.54 6.14 -13.41
N GLY A 138 -1.97 4.89 -13.33
CA GLY A 138 -3.22 4.49 -12.66
C GLY A 138 -3.26 4.78 -11.16
N VAL A 139 -2.10 5.03 -10.54
CA VAL A 139 -1.97 5.33 -9.10
C VAL A 139 -1.58 6.78 -8.82
N ALA A 140 -1.64 7.66 -9.83
CA ALA A 140 -1.30 9.07 -9.72
C ALA A 140 -2.10 9.81 -8.63
N TYR A 141 -3.33 9.38 -8.33
CA TYR A 141 -4.17 9.97 -7.28
C TYR A 141 -3.54 9.95 -5.88
N MET A 142 -2.55 9.10 -5.65
CA MET A 142 -1.84 9.06 -4.37
C MET A 142 -0.80 10.17 -4.26
N SER A 143 -0.32 10.71 -5.39
CA SER A 143 0.81 11.64 -5.44
C SER A 143 0.58 12.91 -4.62
N GLU A 144 -0.66 13.43 -4.59
CA GLU A 144 -0.99 14.64 -3.84
C GLU A 144 -0.70 14.49 -2.35
N THR A 145 -1.06 13.33 -1.75
CA THR A 145 -0.80 13.03 -0.34
C THR A 145 0.68 13.20 0.02
N PHE A 146 1.57 12.76 -0.85
CA PHE A 146 3.02 12.82 -0.59
C PHE A 146 3.62 14.17 -0.95
N VAL A 147 3.26 14.72 -2.10
CA VAL A 147 3.80 16.01 -2.58
C VAL A 147 3.43 17.13 -1.62
N ASP A 148 2.19 17.18 -1.15
CA ASP A 148 1.71 18.18 -0.19
C ASP A 148 2.38 18.03 1.18
N ALA A 149 2.67 16.80 1.60
CA ALA A 149 3.44 16.53 2.82
C ALA A 149 4.95 16.83 2.67
N GLY A 150 5.41 17.13 1.46
CA GLY A 150 6.79 17.48 1.16
C GLY A 150 7.69 16.29 0.88
N SER A 151 7.14 15.24 0.30
CA SER A 151 7.85 14.08 -0.24
C SER A 151 7.71 14.03 -1.75
N HIS A 152 8.69 13.49 -2.46
CA HIS A 152 8.47 13.02 -3.82
C HIS A 152 7.65 11.73 -3.79
N PHE A 153 6.78 11.57 -4.78
CA PHE A 153 6.08 10.33 -5.05
C PHE A 153 6.55 9.78 -6.39
N ILE A 154 6.97 8.53 -6.39
CA ILE A 154 7.44 7.84 -7.60
C ILE A 154 6.62 6.58 -7.78
N SER A 155 5.92 6.47 -8.90
CA SER A 155 5.28 5.23 -9.32
C SER A 155 6.11 4.55 -10.41
N VAL A 156 6.16 3.22 -10.37
CA VAL A 156 7.06 2.42 -11.20
C VAL A 156 6.24 1.61 -12.20
N ASP A 157 6.60 1.69 -13.48
CA ASP A 157 6.15 0.75 -14.50
C ASP A 157 7.12 -0.44 -14.61
N PHE A 158 6.56 -1.61 -14.72
CA PHE A 158 7.26 -2.89 -14.95
C PHE A 158 6.36 -3.81 -15.77
N ASN A 159 6.91 -4.83 -16.41
CA ASN A 159 6.13 -5.79 -17.18
C ASN A 159 5.05 -6.46 -16.33
N ASN A 160 3.93 -6.80 -16.97
CA ASN A 160 2.96 -7.73 -16.44
C ASN A 160 3.40 -9.18 -16.75
N ALA A 161 3.01 -10.14 -15.91
CA ALA A 161 3.45 -11.52 -16.04
C ALA A 161 3.21 -12.13 -17.45
N PRO A 162 2.06 -11.89 -18.13
CA PRO A 162 1.88 -12.38 -19.49
C PRO A 162 2.89 -11.85 -20.52
N GLU A 163 3.42 -10.64 -20.31
CA GLU A 163 4.40 -10.01 -21.22
C GLU A 163 5.81 -10.60 -21.06
N VAL A 164 6.06 -11.32 -19.99
CA VAL A 164 7.33 -11.97 -19.65
C VAL A 164 7.16 -13.47 -19.43
N ASP A 165 6.26 -14.08 -20.19
CA ASP A 165 6.01 -15.53 -20.17
C ASP A 165 5.68 -16.08 -18.78
N GLY A 166 4.98 -15.31 -17.96
CA GLY A 166 4.61 -15.69 -16.58
C GLY A 166 5.76 -15.66 -15.55
N ASN A 167 6.89 -15.05 -15.89
CA ASN A 167 8.08 -15.05 -15.07
C ASN A 167 8.15 -13.86 -14.11
N LEU A 168 7.72 -14.04 -12.84
CA LEU A 168 7.80 -13.00 -11.82
C LEU A 168 9.24 -12.61 -11.44
N MET A 169 10.25 -13.44 -11.75
CA MET A 169 11.65 -13.07 -11.50
C MET A 169 12.05 -11.84 -12.32
N VAL A 170 11.55 -11.71 -13.56
CA VAL A 170 11.79 -10.54 -14.41
C VAL A 170 11.16 -9.30 -13.77
N MET A 171 9.91 -9.39 -13.33
CA MET A 171 9.20 -8.28 -12.66
C MET A 171 9.94 -7.84 -11.39
N ALA A 172 10.35 -8.80 -10.57
CA ALA A 172 11.09 -8.51 -9.33
C ALA A 172 12.45 -7.84 -9.61
N ASP A 173 13.15 -8.26 -10.67
CA ASP A 173 14.40 -7.63 -11.10
C ASP A 173 14.17 -6.19 -11.59
N GLN A 174 13.15 -5.97 -12.41
CA GLN A 174 12.76 -4.63 -12.86
C GLN A 174 12.49 -3.69 -11.69
N VAL A 175 11.71 -4.13 -10.71
CA VAL A 175 11.42 -3.35 -9.49
C VAL A 175 12.70 -3.04 -8.70
N ARG A 176 13.58 -4.01 -8.50
CA ARG A 176 14.86 -3.79 -7.83
C ARG A 176 15.74 -2.79 -8.58
N ARG A 177 15.82 -2.90 -9.91
CA ARG A 177 16.57 -1.96 -10.75
C ARG A 177 15.97 -0.55 -10.70
N ALA A 178 14.64 -0.42 -10.69
CA ALA A 178 13.97 0.87 -10.51
C ALA A 178 14.34 1.52 -9.17
N ILE A 179 14.28 0.77 -8.07
CA ILE A 179 14.66 1.27 -6.75
C ILE A 179 16.15 1.66 -6.71
N ALA A 180 17.02 0.84 -7.27
CA ALA A 180 18.46 1.15 -7.38
C ALA A 180 18.71 2.41 -8.22
N TRP A 181 17.96 2.58 -9.30
CA TRP A 181 18.01 3.78 -10.13
C TRP A 181 17.56 5.03 -9.35
N VAL A 182 16.43 4.94 -8.62
CA VAL A 182 15.95 6.04 -7.77
C VAL A 182 17.00 6.42 -6.74
N TYR A 183 17.63 5.45 -6.06
CA TYR A 183 18.69 5.72 -5.10
C TYR A 183 19.86 6.49 -5.73
N LYS A 184 20.36 6.05 -6.89
CA LYS A 184 21.48 6.65 -7.59
C LYS A 184 21.18 8.04 -8.15
N ASN A 185 19.91 8.33 -8.49
CA ASN A 185 19.51 9.54 -9.18
C ASN A 185 18.67 10.51 -8.30
N ALA A 186 18.42 10.17 -7.03
CA ALA A 186 17.56 10.96 -6.14
C ALA A 186 17.89 12.45 -6.14
N MET A 187 19.17 12.80 -6.03
CA MET A 187 19.65 14.20 -6.00
C MET A 187 19.34 14.98 -7.28
N SER A 188 19.24 14.31 -8.43
CA SER A 188 18.97 14.96 -9.73
C SER A 188 17.56 15.57 -9.86
N PHE A 189 16.65 15.16 -8.96
CA PHE A 189 15.30 15.71 -8.88
C PHE A 189 14.95 16.27 -7.49
N GLY A 190 15.98 16.53 -6.64
CA GLY A 190 15.81 17.18 -5.33
C GLY A 190 15.46 16.22 -4.20
N GLY A 191 15.59 14.91 -4.40
CA GLY A 191 15.35 13.88 -3.40
C GLY A 191 16.59 13.56 -2.57
N ASP A 192 16.36 12.99 -1.39
CA ASP A 192 17.39 12.49 -0.49
C ASP A 192 17.54 10.97 -0.65
N PRO A 193 18.67 10.46 -1.17
CA PRO A 193 18.90 9.03 -1.32
C PRO A 193 18.91 8.27 0.02
N ASN A 194 19.11 8.96 1.14
CA ASN A 194 19.08 8.36 2.47
C ASN A 194 17.68 8.32 3.07
N ARG A 195 16.66 8.72 2.33
CA ARG A 195 15.26 8.77 2.79
C ARG A 195 14.31 8.16 1.77
N LEU A 196 14.65 6.94 1.29
CA LEU A 196 13.81 6.16 0.39
C LEU A 196 12.87 5.24 1.17
N TYR A 197 11.63 5.21 0.77
CA TYR A 197 10.58 4.36 1.30
C TYR A 197 9.89 3.64 0.15
N VAL A 198 9.47 2.39 0.37
CA VAL A 198 8.74 1.62 -0.64
C VAL A 198 7.34 1.28 -0.13
N SER A 199 6.36 1.42 -0.99
CA SER A 199 4.97 1.07 -0.71
C SER A 199 4.38 0.28 -1.86
N GLY A 200 3.45 -0.61 -1.58
CA GLY A 200 2.74 -1.34 -2.62
C GLY A 200 1.44 -1.94 -2.12
N ASN A 201 0.55 -2.24 -3.07
CA ASN A 201 -0.71 -2.91 -2.79
C ASN A 201 -0.84 -4.21 -3.59
N SER A 202 -1.50 -5.22 -3.03
CA SER A 202 -1.79 -6.50 -3.71
C SER A 202 -0.51 -7.14 -4.27
N SER A 203 -0.44 -7.47 -5.55
CA SER A 203 0.78 -7.96 -6.20
C SER A 203 1.95 -6.97 -6.13
N GLY A 204 1.69 -5.66 -6.06
CA GLY A 204 2.71 -4.64 -5.78
C GLY A 204 3.23 -4.68 -4.35
N ALA A 205 2.41 -5.06 -3.36
CA ALA A 205 2.85 -5.29 -1.98
C ALA A 205 3.76 -6.52 -1.87
N HIS A 206 3.50 -7.56 -2.66
CA HIS A 206 4.41 -8.69 -2.81
C HIS A 206 5.79 -8.21 -3.32
N LEU A 207 5.82 -7.43 -4.43
CA LEU A 207 7.05 -6.90 -5.00
C LEU A 207 7.76 -5.92 -4.04
N ALA A 208 7.01 -5.12 -3.27
CA ALA A 208 7.57 -4.26 -2.24
C ALA A 208 8.25 -5.08 -1.13
N ALA A 209 7.61 -6.16 -0.67
CA ALA A 209 8.19 -7.05 0.32
C ALA A 209 9.43 -7.80 -0.22
N VAL A 210 9.43 -8.19 -1.50
CA VAL A 210 10.61 -8.74 -2.18
C VAL A 210 11.75 -7.72 -2.19
N ALA A 211 11.47 -6.44 -2.46
CA ALA A 211 12.48 -5.38 -2.41
C ALA A 211 13.02 -5.15 -0.99
N LEU A 212 12.15 -5.18 0.02
CA LEU A 212 12.51 -5.03 1.44
C LEU A 212 13.34 -6.20 1.98
N THR A 213 13.24 -7.37 1.35
CA THR A 213 14.03 -8.57 1.69
C THR A 213 15.14 -8.86 0.66
N THR A 214 15.57 -7.86 -0.10
CA THR A 214 16.68 -7.95 -1.06
C THR A 214 18.00 -7.65 -0.35
N ASP A 215 19.05 -8.42 -0.66
CA ASP A 215 20.42 -8.12 -0.25
C ASP A 215 21.02 -7.07 -1.20
N TRP A 216 20.73 -5.79 -0.92
CA TRP A 216 21.16 -4.66 -1.74
C TRP A 216 22.67 -4.56 -1.89
N LYS A 217 23.42 -4.98 -0.85
CA LYS A 217 24.90 -4.95 -0.89
C LYS A 217 25.44 -5.99 -1.85
N LYS A 218 24.92 -7.22 -1.76
CA LYS A 218 25.39 -8.35 -2.58
C LYS A 218 24.93 -8.22 -4.03
N ASP A 219 23.63 -7.91 -4.21
CA ASP A 219 23.00 -8.05 -5.52
C ASP A 219 23.15 -6.77 -6.38
N PHE A 220 23.35 -5.60 -5.75
CA PHE A 220 23.41 -4.30 -6.44
C PHE A 220 24.63 -3.45 -6.10
N ALA A 221 25.53 -3.89 -5.21
CA ALA A 221 26.67 -3.12 -4.70
C ALA A 221 26.24 -1.76 -4.10
N LEU A 222 25.07 -1.72 -3.44
CA LEU A 222 24.51 -0.55 -2.77
C LEU A 222 24.53 -0.76 -1.24
N PRO A 223 24.37 0.32 -0.43
CA PRO A 223 24.19 0.16 1.01
C PRO A 223 23.04 -0.79 1.33
N ALA A 224 23.19 -1.63 2.35
CA ALA A 224 22.18 -2.63 2.70
C ALA A 224 20.82 -2.01 3.09
N ASP A 225 20.84 -0.78 3.58
CA ASP A 225 19.70 -0.05 4.12
C ASP A 225 19.22 1.10 3.22
N ILE A 226 19.32 0.97 1.89
CA ILE A 226 18.85 2.02 0.97
C ILE A 226 17.38 2.35 1.16
N LEU A 227 16.56 1.38 1.51
CA LEU A 227 15.18 1.58 1.96
C LEU A 227 15.17 1.81 3.47
N LYS A 228 14.40 2.79 3.94
CA LYS A 228 14.33 3.15 5.37
C LYS A 228 13.09 2.58 6.06
N ALA A 229 12.05 2.29 5.31
CA ALA A 229 10.86 1.58 5.74
C ALA A 229 10.01 1.16 4.54
N GLY A 230 8.95 0.38 4.80
CA GLY A 230 8.00 0.02 3.75
C GLY A 230 6.58 -0.19 4.23
N LEU A 231 5.63 -0.08 3.28
CA LEU A 231 4.23 -0.47 3.45
C LEU A 231 3.86 -1.56 2.46
N CYS A 232 3.33 -2.65 2.98
CA CYS A 232 2.84 -3.81 2.24
C CYS A 232 1.34 -3.98 2.52
N CYS A 233 0.49 -3.49 1.60
CA CYS A 233 -0.96 -3.56 1.75
C CYS A 233 -1.54 -4.72 0.96
N SER A 234 -2.19 -5.66 1.64
CA SER A 234 -2.96 -6.74 1.01
C SER A 234 -2.13 -7.61 0.06
N GLY A 235 -0.89 -7.93 0.46
CA GLY A 235 0.07 -8.69 -0.35
C GLY A 235 -0.04 -10.21 -0.16
N MET A 236 0.79 -10.90 -0.94
CA MET A 236 1.00 -12.34 -0.87
C MET A 236 2.50 -12.59 -0.59
N TYR A 237 2.82 -13.16 0.56
CA TYR A 237 4.20 -13.23 1.04
C TYR A 237 4.76 -14.65 1.09
N ASP A 238 3.90 -15.67 0.91
CA ASP A 238 4.23 -17.05 0.58
C ASP A 238 3.56 -17.40 -0.75
N LEU A 239 4.37 -17.65 -1.78
CA LEU A 239 3.87 -17.94 -3.11
C LEU A 239 3.41 -19.40 -3.27
N HIS A 240 3.73 -20.30 -2.34
CA HIS A 240 3.33 -21.70 -2.47
C HIS A 240 1.80 -21.86 -2.58
N PRO A 241 0.97 -21.36 -1.65
CA PRO A 241 -0.49 -21.48 -1.82
C PRO A 241 -1.03 -20.71 -3.03
N VAL A 242 -0.36 -19.63 -3.46
CA VAL A 242 -0.75 -18.89 -4.67
C VAL A 242 -0.53 -19.72 -5.92
N SER A 243 0.56 -20.50 -5.97
CA SER A 243 0.87 -21.38 -7.12
C SER A 243 -0.14 -22.52 -7.30
N LEU A 244 -0.95 -22.80 -6.30
CA LEU A 244 -2.03 -23.80 -6.35
C LEU A 244 -3.36 -23.20 -6.81
N SER A 245 -3.45 -21.87 -6.92
CA SER A 245 -4.66 -21.15 -7.33
C SER A 245 -4.73 -20.92 -8.84
N ALA A 246 -5.81 -20.30 -9.30
CA ALA A 246 -6.01 -19.88 -10.69
C ALA A 246 -4.89 -18.95 -11.21
N SER A 247 -4.08 -18.36 -10.33
CA SER A 247 -2.93 -17.55 -10.72
C SER A 247 -1.87 -18.34 -11.52
N ALA A 248 -1.80 -19.66 -11.34
CA ALA A 248 -0.95 -20.55 -12.13
C ALA A 248 -1.32 -20.58 -13.63
N GLY A 249 -2.49 -20.09 -14.01
CA GLY A 249 -2.90 -19.97 -15.41
C GLY A 249 -2.14 -18.89 -16.19
N TYR A 250 -1.51 -17.92 -15.52
CA TYR A 250 -0.75 -16.83 -16.14
C TYR A 250 0.61 -16.56 -15.50
N VAL A 251 0.91 -17.15 -14.35
CA VAL A 251 2.24 -17.15 -13.74
C VAL A 251 2.80 -18.57 -13.78
N LYS A 252 3.99 -18.74 -14.33
CA LYS A 252 4.69 -20.03 -14.38
C LYS A 252 5.50 -20.25 -13.10
N PHE A 253 4.81 -20.58 -12.03
CA PHE A 253 5.46 -20.83 -10.74
C PHE A 253 6.44 -22.02 -10.83
N THR A 254 7.72 -21.75 -10.58
CA THR A 254 8.75 -22.77 -10.41
C THR A 254 9.13 -22.87 -8.94
N PRO A 255 9.68 -24.02 -8.47
CA PRO A 255 10.20 -24.13 -7.10
C PRO A 255 11.20 -23.02 -6.77
N GLU A 256 12.05 -22.64 -7.71
CA GLU A 256 13.03 -21.55 -7.56
C GLU A 256 12.33 -20.19 -7.37
N MET A 257 11.32 -19.90 -8.20
CA MET A 257 10.54 -18.66 -8.09
C MET A 257 9.82 -18.57 -6.75
N ILE A 258 9.15 -19.65 -6.33
CA ILE A 258 8.47 -19.73 -5.03
C ILE A 258 9.47 -19.50 -3.88
N GLU A 259 10.64 -20.13 -3.96
CA GLU A 259 11.68 -19.94 -2.93
C GLU A 259 12.19 -18.50 -2.91
N LYS A 260 12.64 -17.96 -4.04
CA LYS A 260 13.30 -16.65 -4.11
C LYS A 260 12.35 -15.47 -3.93
N LEU A 261 11.07 -15.62 -4.30
CA LEU A 261 10.09 -14.53 -4.29
C LEU A 261 9.00 -14.70 -3.22
N SER A 262 9.20 -15.57 -2.23
CA SER A 262 8.38 -15.58 -1.00
C SER A 262 9.08 -14.79 0.11
N PRO A 263 8.76 -13.50 0.31
CA PRO A 263 9.46 -12.64 1.29
C PRO A 263 9.46 -13.22 2.70
N GLN A 264 8.44 -13.98 3.06
CA GLN A 264 8.34 -14.64 4.36
C GLN A 264 9.50 -15.61 4.65
N ARG A 265 10.20 -16.09 3.62
CA ARG A 265 11.35 -17.00 3.72
C ARG A 265 12.70 -16.27 3.86
N HIS A 266 12.70 -14.94 3.75
CA HIS A 266 13.91 -14.11 3.68
C HIS A 266 13.91 -12.98 4.72
N LEU A 267 13.27 -13.20 5.88
CA LEU A 267 13.14 -12.20 6.94
C LEU A 267 14.48 -11.84 7.60
N ASP A 268 15.49 -12.68 7.47
CA ASP A 268 16.87 -12.38 7.85
C ASP A 268 17.41 -11.13 7.14
N LYS A 269 16.99 -10.89 5.90
CA LYS A 269 17.36 -9.73 5.08
C LYS A 269 16.52 -8.48 5.32
N LEU A 270 15.43 -8.57 6.06
CA LEU A 270 14.59 -7.44 6.41
C LEU A 270 15.30 -6.60 7.49
N LEU A 271 15.80 -5.42 7.12
CA LEU A 271 16.59 -4.57 8.00
C LEU A 271 15.83 -3.35 8.55
N VAL A 272 14.62 -3.10 8.08
CA VAL A 272 13.90 -1.85 8.31
C VAL A 272 12.47 -2.10 8.80
N PRO A 273 11.84 -1.14 9.48
CA PRO A 273 10.45 -1.27 9.91
C PRO A 273 9.49 -1.36 8.72
N ILE A 274 8.46 -2.19 8.86
CA ILE A 274 7.41 -2.31 7.86
C ILE A 274 6.01 -2.13 8.46
N ILE A 275 5.10 -1.63 7.62
CA ILE A 275 3.67 -1.70 7.85
C ILE A 275 3.10 -2.82 6.98
N VAL A 276 2.39 -3.76 7.60
CA VAL A 276 1.60 -4.78 6.90
C VAL A 276 0.14 -4.46 7.15
N ALA A 277 -0.66 -4.42 6.10
CA ALA A 277 -2.05 -4.00 6.23
C ALA A 277 -2.98 -4.80 5.33
N HIS A 278 -4.24 -4.97 5.73
CA HIS A 278 -5.31 -5.50 4.88
C HIS A 278 -6.69 -4.99 5.29
N GLY A 279 -7.66 -5.08 4.39
CA GLY A 279 -9.07 -4.81 4.68
C GLY A 279 -9.76 -6.01 5.35
N ALA A 280 -10.66 -5.74 6.29
CA ALA A 280 -11.42 -6.80 6.97
C ALA A 280 -12.43 -7.50 6.05
N LEU A 281 -12.78 -6.90 4.91
CA LEU A 281 -13.69 -7.47 3.91
C LEU A 281 -12.95 -8.12 2.72
N GLU A 282 -11.67 -8.42 2.85
CA GLU A 282 -10.91 -9.17 1.85
C GLU A 282 -11.14 -10.68 1.97
N THR A 283 -10.73 -11.42 0.95
CA THR A 283 -10.81 -12.90 1.01
C THR A 283 -10.01 -13.45 2.19
N PRO A 284 -10.44 -14.59 2.77
CA PRO A 284 -9.76 -15.19 3.93
C PRO A 284 -8.27 -15.45 3.69
N LYS A 285 -7.86 -15.78 2.46
CA LYS A 285 -6.44 -16.04 2.13
C LYS A 285 -5.60 -14.78 2.12
N PHE A 286 -6.10 -13.67 1.59
CA PHE A 286 -5.39 -12.38 1.68
C PHE A 286 -5.25 -11.94 3.12
N GLN A 287 -6.34 -12.00 3.91
CA GLN A 287 -6.26 -11.70 5.34
C GLN A 287 -5.25 -12.61 6.06
N ARG A 288 -5.25 -13.92 5.74
CA ARG A 288 -4.32 -14.89 6.32
C ARG A 288 -2.87 -14.57 5.96
N GLN A 289 -2.55 -14.36 4.69
CA GLN A 289 -1.20 -14.03 4.22
C GLN A 289 -0.64 -12.80 4.96
N ASN A 290 -1.47 -11.77 5.13
CA ASN A 290 -1.04 -10.55 5.82
C ASN A 290 -0.84 -10.78 7.33
N ARG A 291 -1.74 -11.51 7.99
CA ARG A 291 -1.58 -11.87 9.43
C ARG A 291 -0.34 -12.72 9.68
N GLU A 292 -0.15 -13.77 8.86
CA GLU A 292 0.98 -14.69 9.00
C GLU A 292 2.31 -14.01 8.74
N PHE A 293 2.37 -13.16 7.71
CA PHE A 293 3.58 -12.39 7.42
C PHE A 293 3.92 -11.40 8.55
N ALA A 294 2.95 -10.64 9.03
CA ALA A 294 3.17 -9.73 10.16
C ALA A 294 3.61 -10.48 11.43
N ALA A 295 3.01 -11.65 11.70
CA ALA A 295 3.39 -12.52 12.82
C ALA A 295 4.83 -13.04 12.66
N ALA A 296 5.20 -13.51 11.47
CA ALA A 296 6.55 -14.02 11.18
C ALA A 296 7.61 -12.90 11.31
N VAL A 297 7.33 -11.68 10.80
CA VAL A 297 8.20 -10.51 10.96
C VAL A 297 8.41 -10.19 12.45
N LYS A 298 7.32 -10.18 13.24
CA LYS A 298 7.38 -9.97 14.68
C LYS A 298 8.19 -11.06 15.39
N GLN A 299 7.96 -12.32 15.02
CA GLN A 299 8.68 -13.47 15.59
C GLN A 299 10.17 -13.45 15.26
N ALA A 300 10.54 -12.92 14.07
CA ALA A 300 11.92 -12.69 13.68
C ALA A 300 12.57 -11.49 14.42
N GLY A 301 11.87 -10.87 15.38
CA GLY A 301 12.37 -9.71 16.15
C GLY A 301 12.45 -8.42 15.33
N LYS A 302 11.75 -8.33 14.18
CA LYS A 302 11.79 -7.16 13.31
C LYS A 302 10.63 -6.21 13.60
N PRO A 303 10.84 -4.88 13.46
CA PRO A 303 9.79 -3.91 13.70
C PRO A 303 8.66 -4.03 12.65
N VAL A 304 7.44 -4.26 13.12
CA VAL A 304 6.25 -4.34 12.28
C VAL A 304 5.07 -3.64 12.92
N THR A 305 4.34 -2.85 12.13
CA THR A 305 3.01 -2.33 12.45
C THR A 305 2.00 -3.10 11.63
N PHE A 306 1.02 -3.72 12.28
CA PHE A 306 -0.04 -4.47 11.60
C PHE A 306 -1.36 -3.71 11.69
N LEU A 307 -1.97 -3.40 10.53
CA LEU A 307 -3.19 -2.63 10.43
C LEU A 307 -4.30 -3.44 9.76
N VAL A 308 -5.49 -3.42 10.36
CA VAL A 308 -6.69 -4.01 9.78
C VAL A 308 -7.70 -2.90 9.53
N GLY A 309 -8.00 -2.67 8.25
CA GLY A 309 -9.01 -1.69 7.83
C GLY A 309 -10.42 -2.24 8.03
N GLN A 310 -11.06 -1.88 9.14
CA GLN A 310 -12.44 -2.30 9.42
C GLN A 310 -13.40 -1.70 8.37
N GLY A 311 -14.23 -2.56 7.77
CA GLY A 311 -15.21 -2.15 6.75
C GLY A 311 -14.62 -1.89 5.35
N TYR A 312 -13.32 -2.08 5.14
CA TYR A 312 -12.70 -1.92 3.82
C TYR A 312 -12.55 -3.27 3.10
N ASN A 313 -12.91 -3.29 1.82
CA ASN A 313 -12.54 -4.37 0.90
C ASN A 313 -11.14 -4.13 0.30
N HIS A 314 -10.69 -5.06 -0.55
CA HIS A 314 -9.36 -5.05 -1.14
C HIS A 314 -9.00 -3.73 -1.85
N PHE A 315 -9.93 -3.16 -2.62
CA PHE A 315 -9.68 -1.94 -3.39
C PHE A 315 -9.83 -0.67 -2.56
N GLU A 316 -10.79 -0.64 -1.65
CA GLU A 316 -10.99 0.49 -0.74
C GLU A 316 -9.82 0.65 0.22
N MET A 317 -9.21 -0.47 0.64
CA MET A 317 -8.11 -0.43 1.59
C MET A 317 -6.94 0.42 1.08
N PHE A 318 -6.43 0.16 -0.12
CA PHE A 318 -5.30 0.93 -0.64
C PHE A 318 -5.69 2.32 -1.15
N GLU A 319 -6.95 2.57 -1.48
CA GLU A 319 -7.45 3.90 -1.81
C GLU A 319 -7.23 4.90 -0.66
N THR A 320 -7.24 4.43 0.59
CA THR A 320 -6.97 5.26 1.78
C THR A 320 -5.59 5.89 1.78
N MET A 321 -4.64 5.40 0.95
CA MET A 321 -3.31 5.98 0.80
C MET A 321 -3.32 7.32 0.04
N GLY A 322 -4.31 7.55 -0.81
CA GLY A 322 -4.54 8.82 -1.49
C GLY A 322 -5.19 9.92 -0.61
N ASN A 323 -5.29 9.69 0.70
CA ASN A 323 -5.82 10.65 1.66
C ASN A 323 -4.86 10.73 2.86
N PRO A 324 -4.28 11.90 3.18
CA PRO A 324 -3.32 12.04 4.29
C PRO A 324 -3.92 11.72 5.68
N TYR A 325 -5.23 11.75 5.81
CA TYR A 325 -5.97 11.35 7.02
C TYR A 325 -6.53 9.93 6.95
N GLY A 326 -6.43 9.28 5.79
CA GLY A 326 -6.81 7.88 5.57
C GLY A 326 -5.92 6.92 6.35
N LEU A 327 -6.41 5.69 6.55
CA LEU A 327 -5.70 4.70 7.37
C LEU A 327 -4.25 4.48 6.90
N LEU A 328 -4.04 4.26 5.60
CA LEU A 328 -2.70 4.02 5.06
C LEU A 328 -1.92 5.31 4.82
N GLY A 329 -2.58 6.37 4.30
CA GLY A 329 -1.91 7.64 4.04
C GLY A 329 -1.28 8.21 5.31
N ARG A 330 -2.06 8.29 6.41
CA ARG A 330 -1.55 8.72 7.69
C ARG A 330 -0.41 7.84 8.19
N ALA A 331 -0.59 6.51 8.18
CA ALA A 331 0.41 5.58 8.68
C ALA A 331 1.76 5.67 7.92
N VAL A 332 1.71 5.84 6.59
CA VAL A 332 2.93 6.01 5.78
C VAL A 332 3.58 7.36 6.03
N LEU A 333 2.82 8.45 6.10
CA LEU A 333 3.38 9.77 6.39
C LEU A 333 4.03 9.81 7.78
N GLU A 334 3.42 9.20 8.80
CA GLU A 334 4.00 9.05 10.13
C GLU A 334 5.30 8.22 10.08
N GLN A 335 5.31 7.10 9.36
CA GLN A 335 6.49 6.27 9.17
C GLN A 335 7.63 7.04 8.47
N MET A 336 7.30 7.90 7.52
CA MET A 336 8.23 8.79 6.82
C MET A 336 8.64 10.03 7.65
N LYS A 337 8.08 10.20 8.86
CA LYS A 337 8.25 11.38 9.72
C LYS A 337 7.82 12.67 9.03
N LEU A 338 6.72 12.61 8.31
CA LEU A 338 6.10 13.74 7.64
C LEU A 338 4.83 14.16 8.39
N ASN A 339 4.72 15.45 8.65
CA ASN A 339 3.52 16.02 9.24
C ASN A 339 2.51 16.33 8.13
N VAL A 340 1.26 15.98 8.37
CA VAL A 340 0.15 16.54 7.60
C VAL A 340 0.06 17.99 8.01
N ALA A 341 0.49 18.92 7.15
CA ALA A 341 0.26 20.32 7.41
C ALA A 341 -1.26 20.54 7.43
N CYS A 342 -1.81 20.98 8.59
CA CYS A 342 -3.13 21.56 8.62
C CYS A 342 -3.06 22.87 7.83
N THR A 343 -3.20 22.81 6.51
CA THR A 343 -3.48 24.00 5.72
C THR A 343 -4.93 24.34 6.03
N ALA A 344 -5.12 25.38 6.88
CA ALA A 344 -6.42 26.02 6.96
C ALA A 344 -6.83 26.42 5.53
N PRO A 345 -8.07 26.17 5.11
CA PRO A 345 -8.52 26.65 3.82
C PRO A 345 -8.36 28.18 3.78
N SER A 346 -7.60 28.64 2.78
CA SER A 346 -7.46 30.07 2.48
C SER A 346 -8.76 30.65 2.00
#